data_6d6b4150ff80c73ee887233c29c8fe7e
#
_entry.id   6d6b4150ff80c73ee887233c29c8fe7e
#
_cell.length_a   1.000
_cell.length_b   1.000
_cell.length_c   1.000
_cell.angle_alpha   90.00
_cell.angle_beta   90.00
_cell.angle_gamma   90.00
#
_symmetry.space_group_name_H-M   'P 1'
#
loop_
_entity.id
_entity.type
_entity.pdbx_description
1 polymer ?
#
loop_
_entity_poly.entity_id
_entity_poly.type
_entity_poly.pdbx_seq_one_letter_code
_entity_poly.pdbx_strand_id
1 'polypeptide(L)'
;MPSTSFYEEPKAVSPFRPGVLVIATLGSPREKFWGAILHLSGEGVSLRGVDLASFDDLASQIKSGEPFTSGVVFFPMHRVERMELDLPEGNLLSLAQRFAQKTGLDPAPLLASEFLGSAAGRAGGEKER
;
A
#
# COMPACT_ATOMS: atom_id res chain seq x y z
N MET A 1 -9.86 -43.28 7.76
CA MET A 1 -10.23 -42.56 6.95
C MET A 1 -9.64 -41.29 7.03
N PRO A 2 -9.23 -40.98 6.14
CA PRO A 2 -8.55 -39.81 6.09
C PRO A 2 -9.44 -38.69 6.18
N SER A 3 -9.99 -38.54 7.29
CA SER A 3 -10.88 -37.51 7.39
C SER A 3 -10.22 -36.23 7.16
N THR A 4 -8.97 -36.15 7.39
CA THR A 4 -8.38 -34.89 7.14
C THR A 4 -8.44 -34.48 5.74
N SER A 5 -8.55 -35.45 4.86
CA SER A 5 -8.61 -35.03 3.49
C SER A 5 -9.93 -34.42 3.21
N PHE A 6 -10.90 -34.55 4.05
CA PHE A 6 -12.09 -34.01 3.79
C PHE A 6 -12.20 -32.69 4.29
N TYR A 7 -11.56 -32.30 5.29
CA TYR A 7 -11.76 -31.06 5.61
C TYR A 7 -10.49 -30.55 5.94
N GLU A 8 -9.90 -29.96 5.02
CA GLU A 8 -8.86 -29.24 5.24
C GLU A 8 -9.32 -28.05 5.87
N GLU A 9 -8.72 -27.61 6.88
CA GLU A 9 -9.04 -26.35 7.40
C GLU A 9 -8.79 -25.34 6.41
N PRO A 10 -9.58 -24.31 6.35
CA PRO A 10 -9.34 -23.22 5.42
C PRO A 10 -7.97 -22.72 5.69
N LYS A 11 -7.18 -22.53 4.68
CA LYS A 11 -5.90 -21.98 4.83
C LYS A 11 -6.02 -20.64 5.40
N ALA A 12 -5.24 -20.34 6.40
CA ALA A 12 -5.21 -19.02 6.95
C ALA A 12 -4.70 -18.08 5.88
N VAL A 13 -5.38 -17.01 5.66
CA VAL A 13 -4.97 -16.04 4.67
C VAL A 13 -4.19 -14.97 5.38
N SER A 14 -2.99 -14.70 4.92
CA SER A 14 -2.18 -13.65 5.50
C SER A 14 -2.89 -12.32 5.34
N PRO A 15 -2.87 -11.47 6.35
CA PRO A 15 -3.41 -10.14 6.17
C PRO A 15 -2.52 -9.26 5.30
N PHE A 16 -1.28 -9.70 5.04
CA PHE A 16 -0.37 -8.90 4.20
C PHE A 16 -0.49 -9.39 2.77
N ARG A 17 -1.41 -8.83 2.03
CA ARG A 17 -1.66 -9.26 0.65
C ARG A 17 -1.83 -8.06 -0.25
N PRO A 18 -1.79 -8.27 -1.56
CA PRO A 18 -1.90 -7.15 -2.49
C PRO A 18 -3.15 -6.30 -2.22
N GLY A 19 -2.96 -5.01 -2.29
CA GLY A 19 -4.03 -4.06 -2.08
C GLY A 19 -4.14 -3.52 -0.66
N VAL A 20 -3.45 -4.16 0.29
CA VAL A 20 -3.56 -3.75 1.68
C VAL A 20 -2.57 -2.65 1.98
N LEU A 21 -2.98 -1.66 2.76
CA LEU A 21 -2.10 -0.56 3.13
C LEU A 21 -1.27 -0.95 4.34
N VAL A 22 0.02 -0.68 4.25
CA VAL A 22 0.96 -1.07 5.30
C VAL A 22 1.96 0.04 5.56
N ILE A 23 2.63 -0.05 6.69
CA ILE A 23 3.79 0.76 6.99
C ILE A 23 4.96 -0.20 7.10
N ALA A 24 5.93 -0.02 6.23
CA ALA A 24 7.13 -0.87 6.24
C ALA A 24 8.26 -0.10 6.90
N THR A 25 8.89 -0.72 7.87
CA THR A 25 10.08 -0.16 8.50
C THR A 25 11.28 -0.85 7.91
N LEU A 26 12.19 -0.03 7.38
CA LEU A 26 13.33 -0.55 6.65
C LEU A 26 14.61 -0.21 7.40
N GLY A 27 15.62 -1.06 7.21
CA GLY A 27 16.92 -0.83 7.81
C GLY A 27 17.94 -0.51 6.77
N SER A 28 19.03 0.12 7.16
CA SER A 28 20.25 0.37 6.39
C SER A 28 20.00 0.96 5.02
N PRO A 29 19.51 2.15 4.90
CA PRO A 29 19.27 3.11 5.97
C PRO A 29 17.88 2.94 6.57
N ARG A 30 17.70 3.46 7.76
CA ARG A 30 16.43 3.34 8.43
C ARG A 30 15.45 4.32 7.82
N GLU A 31 14.30 3.83 7.47
CA GLU A 31 13.25 4.67 6.92
C GLU A 31 11.92 3.95 7.05
N LYS A 32 10.86 4.68 6.91
CA LYS A 32 9.52 4.09 6.95
C LYS A 32 8.77 4.49 5.70
N PHE A 33 8.04 3.55 5.15
CA PHE A 33 7.32 3.75 3.91
C PHE A 33 5.87 3.35 4.11
N TRP A 34 4.95 4.17 3.64
CA TRP A 34 3.52 3.88 3.72
C TRP A 34 3.02 3.63 2.31
N GLY A 35 2.30 2.55 2.11
CA GLY A 35 1.79 2.28 0.79
C GLY A 35 0.99 1.00 0.72
N ALA A 36 0.51 0.70 -0.47
CA ALA A 36 -0.24 -0.52 -0.72
C ALA A 36 0.71 -1.59 -1.22
N ILE A 37 0.51 -2.80 -0.75
CA ILE A 37 1.28 -3.92 -1.23
C ILE A 37 0.84 -4.23 -2.65
N LEU A 38 1.80 -4.30 -3.56
CA LEU A 38 1.53 -4.77 -4.91
C LEU A 38 1.91 -6.23 -5.04
N HIS A 39 3.00 -6.62 -4.39
CA HIS A 39 3.45 -8.01 -4.46
C HIS A 39 4.36 -8.29 -3.28
N LEU A 40 4.19 -9.43 -2.66
CA LEU A 40 5.00 -9.83 -1.52
C LEU A 40 5.50 -11.25 -1.77
N SER A 41 6.79 -11.45 -1.64
CA SER A 41 7.40 -12.77 -1.83
C SER A 41 8.56 -12.91 -0.87
N GLY A 42 9.21 -14.05 -0.88
CA GLY A 42 10.39 -14.23 -0.04
C GLY A 42 11.53 -13.32 -0.43
N GLU A 43 11.53 -12.81 -1.65
CA GLU A 43 12.61 -11.94 -2.11
C GLU A 43 12.43 -10.51 -1.66
N GLY A 44 11.22 -10.07 -1.45
CA GLY A 44 10.98 -8.71 -1.05
C GLY A 44 9.56 -8.29 -1.28
N VAL A 45 9.33 -7.00 -1.20
CA VAL A 45 7.99 -6.46 -1.31
C VAL A 45 7.98 -5.27 -2.26
N SER A 46 6.98 -5.24 -3.13
CA SER A 46 6.75 -4.08 -4.00
C SER A 46 5.60 -3.29 -3.43
N LEU A 47 5.80 -2.01 -3.26
CA LEU A 47 4.82 -1.12 -2.67
C LEU A 47 4.60 0.09 -3.56
N ARG A 48 3.39 0.60 -3.53
CA ARG A 48 3.10 1.88 -4.16
C ARG A 48 2.72 2.84 -3.05
N GLY A 49 3.43 3.93 -2.93
CA GLY A 49 3.14 4.88 -1.87
C GLY A 49 4.25 5.88 -1.72
N VAL A 50 4.51 6.33 -0.51
CA VAL A 50 5.51 7.34 -0.24
C VAL A 50 6.21 7.03 1.06
N ASP A 51 7.40 7.60 1.24
CA ASP A 51 8.00 7.45 2.54
C ASP A 51 7.23 8.33 3.51
N LEU A 52 7.31 7.98 4.79
CA LEU A 52 6.48 8.61 5.78
C LEU A 52 6.77 10.10 5.93
N ALA A 53 7.99 10.50 5.66
CA ALA A 53 8.33 11.90 5.75
C ALA A 53 7.62 12.74 4.69
N SER A 54 7.18 12.11 3.61
CA SER A 54 6.49 12.82 2.54
C SER A 54 4.97 12.72 2.61
N PHE A 55 4.47 12.08 3.65
CA PHE A 55 3.03 11.84 3.75
C PHE A 55 2.21 13.14 3.72
N ASP A 56 2.61 14.11 4.51
CA ASP A 56 1.84 15.36 4.58
C ASP A 56 1.91 16.14 3.29
N ASP A 57 3.06 16.13 2.63
CA ASP A 57 3.20 16.81 1.36
C ASP A 57 2.31 16.19 0.31
N LEU A 58 2.25 14.86 0.29
CA LEU A 58 1.41 14.17 -0.65
C LEU A 58 -0.05 14.52 -0.43
N ALA A 59 -0.50 14.49 0.81
CA ALA A 59 -1.89 14.79 1.11
C ALA A 59 -2.22 16.23 0.70
N SER A 60 -1.28 17.15 0.91
CA SER A 60 -1.50 18.54 0.54
C SER A 60 -1.59 18.72 -0.96
N GLN A 61 -0.74 18.01 -1.72
CA GLN A 61 -0.81 18.08 -3.16
C GLN A 61 -2.14 17.60 -3.67
N ILE A 62 -2.61 16.50 -3.15
CA ILE A 62 -3.88 15.96 -3.59
C ILE A 62 -5.03 16.88 -3.22
N LYS A 63 -4.98 17.44 -2.02
CA LYS A 63 -6.02 18.34 -1.58
C LYS A 63 -6.09 19.56 -2.48
N SER A 64 -4.93 20.03 -2.95
CA SER A 64 -4.88 21.21 -3.82
C SER A 64 -5.26 20.88 -5.25
N GLY A 65 -5.53 19.64 -5.56
CA GLY A 65 -5.88 19.27 -6.92
C GLY A 65 -4.69 19.14 -7.85
N GLU A 66 -3.48 19.11 -7.32
CA GLU A 66 -2.30 18.98 -8.17
C GLU A 66 -2.17 17.55 -8.65
N PRO A 67 -1.55 17.35 -9.80
CA PRO A 67 -1.34 16.00 -10.29
C PRO A 67 -0.53 15.19 -9.30
N PHE A 68 -0.91 13.94 -9.14
CA PHE A 68 -0.28 13.08 -8.16
C PHE A 68 0.23 11.81 -8.80
N THR A 69 1.42 11.44 -8.49
CA THR A 69 1.98 10.18 -8.94
C THR A 69 2.73 9.59 -7.77
N SER A 70 2.32 8.43 -7.31
CA SER A 70 3.08 7.77 -6.27
C SER A 70 4.06 6.82 -6.91
N GLY A 71 5.18 6.62 -6.27
CA GLY A 71 6.18 5.74 -6.80
C GLY A 71 5.89 4.30 -6.49
N VAL A 72 6.38 3.43 -7.34
CA VAL A 72 6.36 2.00 -7.09
C VAL A 72 7.79 1.63 -6.73
N VAL A 73 7.99 1.04 -5.57
CA VAL A 73 9.33 0.68 -5.12
C VAL A 73 9.38 -0.78 -4.74
N PHE A 74 10.55 -1.36 -4.82
CA PHE A 74 10.77 -2.72 -4.38
C PHE A 74 11.82 -2.70 -3.29
N PHE A 75 11.49 -3.30 -2.15
CA PHE A 75 12.45 -3.42 -1.07
C PHE A 75 12.83 -4.88 -0.92
N PRO A 76 14.12 -5.21 -1.08
CA PRO A 76 14.56 -6.58 -0.84
C PRO A 76 14.26 -6.97 0.60
N MET A 77 13.97 -8.24 0.81
CA MET A 77 13.52 -8.67 2.13
C MET A 77 14.55 -8.37 3.22
N HIS A 78 15.83 -8.40 2.91
CA HIS A 78 16.83 -8.13 3.92
C HIS A 78 16.78 -6.70 4.44
N ARG A 79 16.11 -5.79 3.71
CA ARG A 79 15.94 -4.44 4.19
C ARG A 79 14.70 -4.25 5.03
N VAL A 80 13.78 -5.20 5.00
CA VAL A 80 12.51 -5.06 5.69
C VAL A 80 12.66 -5.57 7.11
N GLU A 81 12.62 -4.65 8.07
CA GLU A 81 12.71 -5.04 9.46
C GLU A 81 11.35 -5.39 10.01
N ARG A 82 10.32 -4.73 9.51
CA ARG A 82 9.00 -4.89 10.08
C ARG A 82 7.97 -4.35 9.11
N MET A 83 6.83 -4.99 9.05
CA MET A 83 5.73 -4.49 8.25
C MET A 83 4.49 -4.54 9.11
N GLU A 84 3.75 -3.44 9.15
CA GLU A 84 2.56 -3.36 9.96
C GLU A 84 1.39 -2.96 9.10
N LEU A 85 0.24 -3.48 9.42
CA LEU A 85 -0.97 -3.00 8.75
C LEU A 85 -1.25 -1.59 9.22
N ASP A 86 -1.74 -0.76 8.32
CA ASP A 86 -2.08 0.61 8.65
C ASP A 86 -3.47 0.64 9.27
N LEU A 87 -3.53 0.51 10.58
CA LEU A 87 -4.78 0.42 11.32
C LEU A 87 -4.84 1.48 12.40
N PRO A 88 -6.04 1.90 12.77
CA PRO A 88 -6.13 2.83 13.90
C PRO A 88 -5.74 2.12 15.18
N GLU A 89 -5.23 2.90 16.12
CA GLU A 89 -4.79 2.34 17.35
C GLU A 89 -5.27 3.21 18.47
N GLY A 90 -6.18 2.71 19.28
CA GLY A 90 -6.77 3.52 20.32
C GLY A 90 -7.45 4.74 19.73
N ASN A 91 -7.06 5.91 20.17
CA ASN A 91 -7.62 7.14 19.64
C ASN A 91 -6.80 7.68 18.48
N LEU A 92 -5.75 6.97 18.09
CA LEU A 92 -4.95 7.43 16.97
C LEU A 92 -5.53 6.91 15.67
N LEU A 93 -5.67 7.79 14.71
CA LEU A 93 -6.17 7.40 13.40
C LEU A 93 -5.11 6.65 12.63
N SER A 94 -5.53 5.77 11.74
CA SER A 94 -4.59 5.18 10.79
C SER A 94 -4.15 6.28 9.83
N LEU A 95 -3.07 6.04 9.10
CA LEU A 95 -2.64 7.00 8.10
C LEU A 95 -3.67 7.13 7.00
N ALA A 96 -4.34 6.02 6.66
CA ALA A 96 -5.39 6.08 5.66
C ALA A 96 -6.52 6.99 6.11
N GLN A 97 -6.88 6.93 7.38
CA GLN A 97 -7.93 7.81 7.91
C GLN A 97 -7.48 9.26 7.91
N ARG A 98 -6.23 9.51 8.27
CA ARG A 98 -5.70 10.87 8.24
C ARG A 98 -5.68 11.42 6.82
N PHE A 99 -5.31 10.57 5.86
CA PHE A 99 -5.30 10.95 4.47
C PHE A 99 -6.71 11.32 4.01
N ALA A 100 -7.68 10.48 4.37
CA ALA A 100 -9.06 10.73 3.98
C ALA A 100 -9.60 12.01 4.61
N GLN A 101 -9.22 12.29 5.84
CA GLN A 101 -9.65 13.52 6.47
C GLN A 101 -9.07 14.73 5.77
N LYS A 102 -7.83 14.65 5.34
CA LYS A 102 -7.21 15.79 4.69
C LYS A 102 -7.64 15.98 3.27
N THR A 103 -7.83 14.91 2.54
CA THR A 103 -8.07 15.02 1.11
C THR A 103 -9.51 14.77 0.70
N GLY A 104 -10.28 14.11 1.55
CA GLY A 104 -11.63 13.67 1.18
C GLY A 104 -11.62 12.43 0.32
N LEU A 105 -10.48 11.79 0.12
CA LEU A 105 -10.39 10.61 -0.72
C LEU A 105 -9.87 9.42 0.05
N ASP A 106 -10.32 8.24 -0.35
CA ASP A 106 -9.81 7.02 0.22
C ASP A 106 -8.50 6.69 -0.48
N PRO A 107 -7.40 6.52 0.24
CA PRO A 107 -6.12 6.24 -0.42
C PRO A 107 -6.03 4.84 -1.00
N ALA A 108 -6.80 3.89 -0.52
CA ALA A 108 -6.66 2.51 -0.97
C ALA A 108 -6.86 2.36 -2.47
N PRO A 109 -7.92 2.86 -3.08
CA PRO A 109 -8.04 2.70 -4.52
C PRO A 109 -6.96 3.46 -5.28
N LEU A 110 -6.46 4.57 -4.71
CA LEU A 110 -5.44 5.32 -5.40
C LEU A 110 -4.12 4.60 -5.43
N LEU A 111 -3.78 3.89 -4.36
CA LEU A 111 -2.49 3.25 -4.26
C LEU A 111 -2.52 1.79 -4.63
N ALA A 112 -3.65 1.14 -4.47
CA ALA A 112 -3.74 -0.29 -4.69
C ALA A 112 -4.03 -0.72 -6.10
N SER A 113 -4.31 0.20 -7.01
CA SER A 113 -4.65 -0.19 -8.38
C SER A 113 -3.45 -0.84 -9.03
N GLU A 114 -3.69 -1.78 -9.91
CA GLU A 114 -2.64 -2.45 -10.59
C GLU A 114 -1.85 -1.48 -11.40
N PHE A 115 -0.55 -1.64 -11.40
CA PHE A 115 0.30 -0.75 -12.13
C PHE A 115 -0.04 -0.71 -13.59
N LEU A 116 -0.16 -1.88 -14.20
CA LEU A 116 -0.47 -1.92 -15.62
C LEU A 116 -1.88 -1.45 -15.88
N GLY A 117 -2.78 -1.77 -15.00
CA GLY A 117 -4.13 -1.33 -15.18
C GLY A 117 -4.25 0.15 -15.11
N SER A 118 -3.54 0.79 -14.21
CA SER A 118 -3.62 2.19 -14.12
C SER A 118 -3.03 2.85 -15.32
N ALA A 119 -1.98 2.32 -15.88
CA ALA A 119 -1.41 2.87 -17.07
C ALA A 119 -2.39 2.76 -18.21
N ALA A 120 -2.99 1.62 -18.32
CA ALA A 120 -3.91 1.46 -19.40
C ALA A 120 -5.09 2.35 -19.21
N GLY A 121 -5.51 2.51 -18.01
CA GLY A 121 -6.66 3.32 -17.79
C GLY A 121 -6.45 4.71 -18.20
N ARG A 122 -5.26 5.17 -18.25
CA ARG A 122 -5.11 6.47 -18.62
C ARG A 122 -5.02 6.68 -19.96
N ALA A 123 -4.60 5.73 -20.58
CA ALA A 123 -4.49 5.89 -21.95
C ALA A 123 -5.75 6.30 -22.47
N GLY A 124 -6.56 6.03 -21.99
CA GLY A 124 -7.71 6.46 -22.52
C GLY A 124 -8.07 7.72 -22.07
N GLY A 125 -7.55 7.91 -21.99
CA GLY A 125 -8.11 8.58 -21.65
C GLY A 125 -7.99 9.36 -22.09
N GLU A 126 -7.37 9.07 -21.94
CA GLU A 126 -7.51 9.46 -22.23
C GLU A 126 -7.79 9.81 -22.93
N LYS A 127 -7.51 9.98 -23.10
CA LYS A 127 -7.93 10.12 -23.63
C LYS A 127 -8.03 10.40 -24.27
N GLU A 128 -7.74 10.56 -24.29
CA GLU A 128 -7.99 10.64 -24.68
C GLU A 128 -7.95 10.85 -25.21
N ARG A 129 -7.56 11.28 -25.43
CA ARG A 129 -7.67 11.39 -25.55
C ARG A 129 -7.77 11.53 -25.80
#